data_2bbeade5c43a04319c24948eb8f1e122
#
_entry.id   2bbeade5c43a04319c24948eb8f1e122
#
_cell.length_a   1.000
_cell.length_b   1.000
_cell.length_c   1.000
_cell.angle_alpha   90.00
_cell.angle_beta   90.00
_cell.angle_gamma   90.00
#
_symmetry.space_group_name_H-M   'P 1'
#
loop_
_entity.id
_entity.type
_entity.pdbx_description
1 polymer ?
#
loop_
_entity_poly.entity_id
_entity_poly.type
_entity_poly.pdbx_seq_one_letter_code
_entity_poly.pdbx_strand_id
1 'polypeptide(L)'
;APSGTALSLGEVVAKALGRDLSQAAVFGREGPTGARGRDTIGFSTIRAGDIVGDHTIIFASEGERLEITHRASSRMAFARGAVQAACWLVGQSVGRYDMQDVLADKESTT
;
A
#
# COMPACT_ATOMS: atom_id res chain seq x y z
N ALA A 1 -14.06 0.68 -5.94
CA ALA A 1 -13.58 0.00 -4.74
C ALA A 1 -12.06 0.09 -4.64
N PRO A 2 -11.50 0.19 -3.44
CA PRO A 2 -10.06 0.21 -3.25
C PRO A 2 -9.42 -1.09 -3.76
N SER A 3 -8.20 -0.97 -4.32
CA SER A 3 -7.43 -2.13 -4.75
C SER A 3 -6.88 -2.91 -3.55
N GLY A 4 -6.44 -4.14 -3.78
CA GLY A 4 -5.73 -4.91 -2.76
C GLY A 4 -4.50 -4.20 -2.22
N THR A 5 -3.74 -3.53 -3.08
CA THR A 5 -2.58 -2.73 -2.67
C THR A 5 -2.98 -1.60 -1.74
N ALA A 6 -4.06 -0.87 -2.06
CA ALA A 6 -4.54 0.20 -1.20
C ALA A 6 -4.96 -0.32 0.18
N LEU A 7 -5.65 -1.45 0.23
CA LEU A 7 -6.04 -2.09 1.49
C LEU A 7 -4.82 -2.54 2.30
N SER A 8 -3.82 -3.13 1.64
CA SER A 8 -2.57 -3.55 2.30
C SER A 8 -1.81 -2.37 2.88
N LEU A 9 -1.73 -1.26 2.15
CA LEU A 9 -1.12 -0.02 2.65
C LEU A 9 -1.90 0.53 3.84
N GLY A 10 -3.22 0.51 3.77
CA GLY A 10 -4.08 0.90 4.89
C GLY A 10 -3.84 0.07 6.15
N GLU A 11 -3.67 -1.23 6.00
CA GLU A 11 -3.33 -2.13 7.12
C GLU A 11 -1.99 -1.76 7.76
N VAL A 12 -0.97 -1.50 6.96
CA VAL A 12 0.35 -1.10 7.45
C VAL A 12 0.26 0.21 8.23
N VAL A 13 -0.45 1.20 7.69
CA VAL A 13 -0.64 2.50 8.34
C VAL A 13 -1.42 2.34 9.65
N ALA A 14 -2.51 1.58 9.63
CA ALA A 14 -3.33 1.34 10.82
C ALA A 14 -2.51 0.69 11.93
N LYS A 15 -1.73 -0.34 11.59
CA LYS A 15 -0.86 -1.03 12.53
C LYS A 15 0.18 -0.07 13.14
N ALA A 16 0.82 0.75 12.31
CA ALA A 16 1.81 1.70 12.78
C ALA A 16 1.22 2.74 13.73
N LEU A 17 -0.04 3.13 13.52
CA LEU A 17 -0.74 4.11 14.34
C LEU A 17 -1.51 3.49 15.51
N GLY A 18 -1.48 2.17 15.66
CA GLY A 18 -2.22 1.49 16.71
C GLY A 18 -3.74 1.54 16.52
N ARG A 19 -4.20 1.55 15.26
CA ARG A 19 -5.62 1.61 14.91
C ARG A 19 -6.09 0.29 14.30
N ASP A 20 -7.37 -0.01 14.48
CA ASP A 20 -8.03 -1.12 13.80
C ASP A 20 -8.61 -0.61 12.48
N LEU A 21 -8.11 -1.11 11.35
CA LEU A 21 -8.56 -0.67 10.04
C LEU A 21 -10.05 -0.89 9.82
N SER A 22 -10.61 -1.97 10.33
CA SER A 22 -12.04 -2.26 10.17
C SER A 22 -12.92 -1.17 10.77
N GLN A 23 -12.44 -0.47 11.78
CA GLN A 23 -13.16 0.63 12.43
C GLN A 23 -12.71 2.00 11.91
N ALA A 24 -11.45 2.16 11.59
CA ALA A 24 -10.87 3.43 11.16
C ALA A 24 -11.13 3.76 9.69
N ALA A 25 -11.34 2.75 8.84
CA ALA A 25 -11.44 2.94 7.40
C ALA A 25 -12.72 3.69 6.99
N VAL A 26 -12.54 4.68 6.12
CA VAL A 26 -13.63 5.38 5.44
C VAL A 26 -13.38 5.26 3.94
N PHE A 27 -14.21 4.50 3.24
CA PHE A 27 -13.99 4.13 1.85
C PHE A 27 -14.55 5.13 0.83
N GLY A 28 -15.18 6.18 1.29
CA GLY A 28 -15.68 7.22 0.42
C GLY A 28 -16.49 8.22 1.22
N ARG A 29 -16.56 9.42 0.69
CA ARG A 29 -17.39 10.49 1.24
C ARG A 29 -18.18 11.11 0.10
N GLU A 30 -19.49 11.21 0.29
CA GLU A 30 -20.38 11.72 -0.72
C GLU A 30 -21.26 12.80 -0.12
N GLY A 31 -21.35 13.92 -0.83
CA GLY A 31 -22.14 15.06 -0.35
C GLY A 31 -21.59 15.67 0.95
N PRO A 32 -22.37 16.54 1.60
CA PRO A 32 -21.98 17.12 2.89
C PRO A 32 -21.99 16.05 3.98
N THR A 33 -20.81 15.75 4.53
CA THR A 33 -20.65 14.67 5.52
C THR A 33 -20.18 15.16 6.89
N GLY A 34 -20.03 16.49 7.06
CA GLY A 34 -19.51 17.07 8.28
C GLY A 34 -18.01 16.93 8.44
N ALA A 35 -17.51 17.23 9.64
CA ALA A 35 -16.08 17.15 9.93
C ALA A 35 -15.59 15.71 9.93
N ARG A 36 -14.36 15.52 9.45
CA ARG A 36 -13.70 14.21 9.45
C ARG A 36 -13.30 13.82 10.87
N GLY A 37 -13.50 12.55 11.21
CA GLY A 37 -13.02 12.00 12.48
C GLY A 37 -11.49 11.95 12.51
N ARG A 38 -10.88 12.19 13.68
CA ARG A 38 -9.40 12.24 13.83
C ARG A 38 -8.72 10.91 13.59
N ASP A 39 -9.36 9.82 13.97
CA ASP A 39 -8.76 8.49 13.92
C ASP A 39 -9.13 7.74 12.64
N THR A 40 -9.74 8.41 11.67
CA THR A 40 -10.13 7.77 10.42
C THR A 40 -8.96 7.68 9.45
N ILE A 41 -8.97 6.60 8.66
CA ILE A 41 -8.09 6.41 7.51
C ILE A 41 -8.97 6.44 6.28
N GLY A 42 -8.85 7.52 5.50
CA GLY A 42 -9.66 7.69 4.30
C GLY A 42 -9.06 6.96 3.10
N PHE A 43 -9.92 6.36 2.31
CA PHE A 43 -9.56 5.76 1.03
C PHE A 43 -10.26 6.52 -0.08
N SER A 44 -9.51 6.79 -1.15
CA SER A 44 -10.06 7.37 -2.36
C SER A 44 -9.56 6.57 -3.55
N THR A 45 -10.45 6.25 -4.47
CA THR A 45 -10.13 5.41 -5.62
C THR A 45 -10.42 6.15 -6.90
N ILE A 46 -9.43 6.19 -7.80
CA ILE A 46 -9.56 6.81 -9.12
C ILE A 46 -9.31 5.74 -10.17
N ARG A 47 -10.23 5.60 -11.10
CA ARG A 47 -10.10 4.73 -12.27
C ARG A 47 -10.20 5.62 -13.50
N ALA A 48 -9.09 5.78 -14.22
CA ALA A 48 -9.04 6.70 -15.37
C ALA A 48 -7.97 6.28 -16.35
N GLY A 49 -8.22 6.52 -17.63
CA GLY A 49 -7.26 6.33 -18.70
C GLY A 49 -6.54 5.00 -18.67
N ASP A 50 -5.24 5.04 -18.84
CA ASP A 50 -4.35 3.89 -18.89
C ASP A 50 -3.52 3.71 -17.61
N ILE A 51 -3.99 4.25 -16.49
CA ILE A 51 -3.29 4.12 -15.21
C ILE A 51 -3.16 2.63 -14.85
N VAL A 52 -1.94 2.16 -14.77
CA VAL A 52 -1.63 0.77 -14.41
C VAL A 52 -1.65 0.58 -12.90
N GLY A 53 -0.95 1.44 -12.17
CA GLY A 53 -0.94 1.39 -10.72
C GLY A 53 -0.28 2.62 -10.13
N ASP A 54 -1.09 3.54 -9.65
CA ASP A 54 -0.66 4.73 -8.92
C ASP A 54 -1.23 4.63 -7.50
N HIS A 55 -0.35 4.71 -6.50
CA HIS A 55 -0.74 4.66 -5.11
C HIS A 55 -0.07 5.80 -4.34
N THR A 56 -0.85 6.51 -3.56
CA THR A 56 -0.34 7.60 -2.72
C THR A 56 -0.84 7.42 -1.30
N ILE A 57 0.07 7.53 -0.35
CA ILE A 57 -0.26 7.64 1.07
C ILE A 57 -0.04 9.09 1.47
N ILE A 58 -1.02 9.67 2.16
CA ILE A 58 -0.97 11.04 2.64
C ILE A 58 -1.05 11.04 4.16
N PHE A 59 -0.01 11.56 4.81
CA PHE A 59 -0.02 11.86 6.23
C PHE A 59 -0.15 13.37 6.38
N ALA A 60 -1.28 13.81 6.90
CA ALA A 60 -1.58 15.23 7.02
C ALA A 60 -1.71 15.63 8.49
N SER A 61 -1.08 16.71 8.86
CA SER A 61 -1.24 17.37 10.14
C SER A 61 -1.50 18.85 9.91
N GLU A 62 -1.68 19.59 10.99
CA GLU A 62 -1.94 21.01 10.88
C GLU A 62 -0.70 21.72 10.31
N GLY A 63 -0.89 22.39 9.18
CA GLY A 63 0.15 23.17 8.54
C GLY A 63 1.17 22.39 7.69
N GLU A 64 1.10 21.05 7.68
CA GLU A 64 2.04 20.25 6.87
C GLU A 64 1.43 18.94 6.40
N ARG A 65 2.07 18.36 5.41
CA ARG A 65 1.62 17.12 4.79
C ARG A 65 2.82 16.36 4.22
N LEU A 66 2.87 15.06 4.49
CA LEU A 66 3.84 14.16 3.85
C LEU A 66 3.08 13.25 2.89
N GLU A 67 3.55 13.15 1.67
CA GLU A 67 2.99 12.28 0.64
C GLU A 67 4.04 11.29 0.17
N ILE A 68 3.66 10.02 0.08
CA ILE A 68 4.49 8.96 -0.49
C ILE A 68 3.73 8.38 -1.67
N THR A 69 4.31 8.52 -2.87
CA THR A 69 3.66 8.10 -4.11
C THR A 69 4.52 7.09 -4.85
N HIS A 70 3.89 6.02 -5.30
CA HIS A 70 4.47 5.08 -6.24
C HIS A 70 3.62 5.02 -7.50
N ARG A 71 4.26 5.21 -8.65
CA ARG A 71 3.62 5.16 -9.95
C ARG A 71 4.26 4.08 -10.80
N ALA A 72 3.45 3.11 -11.21
CA ALA A 72 3.87 2.08 -12.14
C ALA A 72 3.22 2.37 -13.49
N SER A 73 4.02 2.73 -14.49
CA SER A 73 3.55 3.01 -15.85
C SER A 73 3.45 1.75 -16.70
N SER A 74 3.95 0.60 -16.20
CA SER A 74 3.96 -0.67 -16.92
C SER A 74 3.88 -1.82 -15.91
N ARG A 75 3.22 -2.90 -16.30
CA ARG A 75 3.18 -4.13 -15.52
C ARG A 75 4.54 -4.86 -15.48
N MET A 76 5.48 -4.44 -16.31
CA MET A 76 6.81 -5.03 -16.35
C MET A 76 7.53 -4.93 -15.01
N ALA A 77 7.32 -3.86 -14.24
CA ALA A 77 7.89 -3.72 -12.90
C ALA A 77 7.44 -4.87 -11.98
N PHE A 78 6.16 -5.24 -12.04
CA PHE A 78 5.62 -6.34 -11.26
C PHE A 78 6.12 -7.69 -11.75
N ALA A 79 6.22 -7.87 -13.08
CA ALA A 79 6.76 -9.09 -13.68
C ALA A 79 8.22 -9.32 -13.28
N ARG A 80 9.03 -8.25 -13.27
CA ARG A 80 10.43 -8.33 -12.82
C ARG A 80 10.53 -8.74 -11.36
N GLY A 81 9.68 -8.17 -10.52
CA GLY A 81 9.62 -8.52 -9.10
C GLY A 81 9.23 -9.99 -8.90
N ALA A 82 8.27 -10.49 -9.68
CA ALA A 82 7.84 -11.87 -9.61
C ALA A 82 8.96 -12.84 -10.02
N VAL A 83 9.70 -12.53 -11.08
CA VAL A 83 10.86 -13.32 -11.51
C VAL A 83 11.96 -13.31 -10.44
N GLN A 84 12.25 -12.16 -9.88
CA GLN A 84 13.23 -12.03 -8.79
C GLN A 84 12.84 -12.89 -7.59
N ALA A 85 11.58 -12.85 -7.19
CA ALA A 85 11.06 -13.66 -6.09
C ALA A 85 11.16 -15.15 -6.40
N ALA A 86 10.84 -15.57 -7.62
CA ALA A 86 10.95 -16.95 -8.04
C ALA A 86 12.41 -17.45 -7.97
N CYS A 87 13.37 -16.67 -8.44
CA CYS A 87 14.78 -16.99 -8.37
C CYS A 87 15.26 -17.10 -6.91
N TRP A 88 14.82 -16.18 -6.06
CA TRP A 88 15.15 -16.22 -4.64
C TRP A 88 14.59 -17.48 -3.96
N LEU A 89 13.35 -17.85 -4.30
CA LEU A 89 12.63 -18.97 -3.69
C LEU A 89 13.35 -20.31 -3.91
N VAL A 90 13.99 -20.50 -5.06
CA VAL A 90 14.70 -21.75 -5.40
C VAL A 90 15.75 -22.12 -4.34
N GLY A 91 16.41 -21.12 -3.75
CA GLY A 91 17.43 -21.35 -2.72
C GLY A 91 16.90 -21.52 -1.30
N GLN A 92 15.58 -21.51 -1.11
CA GLN A 92 15.00 -21.56 0.24
C GLN A 92 14.54 -22.96 0.62
N SER A 93 14.51 -23.23 1.93
CA SER A 93 13.93 -24.45 2.46
C SER A 93 12.42 -24.46 2.30
N VAL A 94 11.81 -25.64 2.42
CA VAL A 94 10.35 -25.75 2.33
C VAL A 94 9.70 -24.86 3.40
N GLY A 95 8.76 -24.03 2.96
CA GLY A 95 8.09 -23.08 3.85
C GLY A 95 7.18 -22.14 3.08
N ARG A 96 6.60 -21.22 3.79
CA ARG A 96 5.75 -20.16 3.23
C ARG A 96 6.50 -18.84 3.29
N TYR A 97 6.55 -18.14 2.19
CA TYR A 97 7.29 -16.89 2.06
C TYR A 97 6.42 -15.82 1.41
N ASP A 98 6.72 -14.57 1.73
CA ASP A 98 6.10 -13.41 1.09
C ASP A 98 7.18 -12.46 0.55
N MET A 99 6.74 -11.36 -0.07
CA MET A 99 7.68 -10.41 -0.67
C MET A 99 8.55 -9.70 0.37
N GLN A 100 8.08 -9.56 1.61
CA GLN A 100 8.88 -8.99 2.69
C GLN A 100 10.11 -9.85 2.97
N ASP A 101 9.97 -11.17 2.90
CA ASP A 101 11.09 -12.09 3.06
C ASP A 101 12.13 -11.90 1.96
N VAL A 102 11.69 -11.75 0.71
CA VAL A 102 12.58 -11.53 -0.44
C VAL A 102 13.35 -10.22 -0.29
N LEU A 103 12.66 -9.14 0.08
CA LEU A 103 13.25 -7.82 0.21
C LEU A 103 14.19 -7.71 1.41
N ALA A 104 13.87 -8.34 2.52
CA ALA A 104 14.71 -8.36 3.70
C ALA A 104 16.05 -9.05 3.42
N ASP A 105 16.04 -10.18 2.70
CA ASP A 105 17.24 -10.91 2.33
C ASP A 105 18.13 -10.08 1.38
N LYS A 106 17.52 -9.36 0.44
CA LYS A 106 18.21 -8.45 -0.46
C LYS A 106 18.88 -7.30 0.30
N GLU A 107 18.22 -6.74 1.30
CA GLU A 107 18.77 -5.70 2.16
C GLU A 107 19.99 -6.20 2.94
N SER A 108 19.93 -7.43 3.43
CA SER A 108 21.03 -8.01 4.20
C SER A 108 22.28 -8.29 3.37
N THR A 109 22.16 -8.36 2.02
CA THR A 109 23.27 -8.59 1.09
C THR A 109 23.88 -7.30 0.56
N THR A 110 23.27 -6.19 0.83
CA THR A 110 23.81 -4.87 0.45
C THR A 110 24.49 -4.19 1.63
#